data_30ebe8a06f4f3d4644a35ea191c34615
#
_entry.id   30ebe8a06f4f3d4644a35ea191c34615
#
_cell.length_a   1.000
_cell.length_b   1.000
_cell.length_c   1.000
_cell.angle_alpha   90.00
_cell.angle_beta   90.00
_cell.angle_gamma   90.00
#
_symmetry.space_group_name_H-M   'P 1'
#
loop_
_entity.id
_entity.type
_entity.pdbx_description
1 polymer ?
#
loop_
_entity_poly.entity_id
_entity_poly.type
_entity_poly.pdbx_seq_one_letter_code
_entity_poly.pdbx_strand_id
1 'polypeptide(L)'
;MTKRAESKYKINRRLGVNLWGRAKSPIAKREYGPGQHGQRRKQKPTDFGVQLMAKQKLKGYYGNIGEKQFRKYYEEAVRRKGDTSENLIELLERRLDTIIYRMKLAVTPFAARQFVNHGHVLINGKRLNIPSYLVKDTDIIEVKEKSKSLTAVLDAAQSGERDVPEYIEIDHRAMRGRLLRAPKLSDVPYPVQMEPNLVVEFYSR
;
A
#
# COMPACT_ATOMS: atom_id res chain seq x y z
N MET A 1 4.16 -8.59 -15.85
CA MET A 1 3.27 -7.89 -14.88
C MET A 1 2.04 -8.74 -14.61
N THR A 2 1.70 -9.01 -13.35
CA THR A 2 0.48 -9.78 -13.04
C THR A 2 -0.74 -8.92 -13.33
N LYS A 3 -1.59 -9.33 -14.28
CA LYS A 3 -2.82 -8.63 -14.64
C LYS A 3 -3.79 -8.70 -13.46
N ARG A 4 -4.31 -7.56 -13.02
CA ARG A 4 -5.29 -7.54 -11.94
C ARG A 4 -6.64 -7.98 -12.47
N ALA A 5 -7.19 -9.04 -11.89
CA ALA A 5 -8.49 -9.58 -12.27
C ALA A 5 -9.65 -8.95 -11.48
N GLU A 6 -9.39 -8.33 -10.31
CA GLU A 6 -10.44 -7.90 -9.38
C GLU A 6 -10.52 -6.37 -9.24
N SER A 7 -11.74 -5.86 -9.11
CA SER A 7 -12.00 -4.47 -8.74
C SER A 7 -11.50 -4.20 -7.31
N LYS A 8 -10.78 -3.08 -7.11
CA LYS A 8 -10.24 -2.67 -5.80
C LYS A 8 -11.31 -2.63 -4.68
N TYR A 9 -12.50 -2.17 -4.99
CA TYR A 9 -13.59 -2.06 -4.00
C TYR A 9 -14.26 -3.41 -3.66
N LYS A 10 -14.07 -4.47 -4.45
CA LYS A 10 -14.45 -5.82 -4.04
C LYS A 10 -13.63 -6.29 -2.83
N ILE A 11 -12.36 -5.83 -2.73
CA ILE A 11 -11.51 -6.10 -1.58
C ILE A 11 -12.12 -5.50 -0.31
N ASN A 12 -12.50 -4.21 -0.34
CA ASN A 12 -13.14 -3.54 0.79
C ASN A 12 -14.41 -4.28 1.25
N ARG A 13 -15.31 -4.60 0.31
CA ARG A 13 -16.56 -5.29 0.62
C ARG A 13 -16.34 -6.71 1.15
N ARG A 14 -15.33 -7.44 0.64
CA ARG A 14 -14.99 -8.79 1.12
C ARG A 14 -14.49 -8.75 2.56
N LEU A 15 -13.67 -7.76 2.90
CA LEU A 15 -13.09 -7.59 4.22
C LEU A 15 -14.01 -6.85 5.20
N GLY A 16 -15.05 -6.19 4.72
CA GLY A 16 -15.96 -5.41 5.55
C GLY A 16 -15.37 -4.09 6.05
N VAL A 17 -14.29 -3.58 5.42
CA VAL A 17 -13.60 -2.37 5.86
C VAL A 17 -13.22 -1.45 4.71
N ASN A 18 -13.16 -0.14 4.95
CA ASN A 18 -12.70 0.84 3.97
C ASN A 18 -11.18 0.98 4.04
N LEU A 19 -10.44 0.08 3.38
CA LEU A 19 -8.98 -0.03 3.48
C LEU A 19 -8.22 1.28 3.20
N TRP A 20 -8.75 2.13 2.36
CA TRP A 20 -8.04 3.37 1.94
C TRP A 20 -8.71 4.64 2.45
N GLY A 21 -9.71 4.55 3.34
CA GLY A 21 -10.38 5.71 3.93
C GLY A 21 -11.17 6.59 2.94
N ARG A 22 -11.38 6.13 1.70
CA ARG A 22 -11.98 6.97 0.67
C ARG A 22 -13.50 7.09 0.82
N ALA A 23 -14.01 8.32 0.73
CA ALA A 23 -15.45 8.60 0.77
C ALA A 23 -16.22 7.88 -0.36
N LYS A 24 -15.61 7.70 -1.55
CA LYS A 24 -16.20 6.97 -2.69
C LYS A 24 -16.23 5.44 -2.51
N SER A 25 -15.86 4.90 -1.34
CA SER A 25 -15.91 3.46 -1.12
C SER A 25 -17.36 2.97 -1.05
N PRO A 26 -17.75 1.98 -1.87
CA PRO A 26 -19.12 1.48 -1.88
C PRO A 26 -19.51 0.71 -0.60
N ILE A 27 -18.59 0.47 0.32
CA ILE A 27 -18.89 -0.21 1.59
C ILE A 27 -19.86 0.62 2.45
N ALA A 28 -19.79 1.95 2.40
CA ALA A 28 -20.71 2.83 3.10
C ALA A 28 -22.18 2.65 2.66
N LYS A 29 -22.40 2.19 1.41
CA LYS A 29 -23.73 1.95 0.85
C LYS A 29 -24.11 0.46 0.81
N ARG A 30 -23.13 -0.43 0.82
CA ARG A 30 -23.29 -1.89 0.64
C ARG A 30 -22.37 -2.62 1.60
N GLU A 31 -22.79 -2.81 2.83
CA GLU A 31 -22.01 -3.44 3.90
C GLU A 31 -21.82 -4.96 3.73
N TYR A 32 -22.52 -5.56 2.77
CA TYR A 32 -22.42 -6.98 2.47
C TYR A 32 -21.32 -7.31 1.45
N GLY A 33 -20.87 -8.55 1.45
CA GLY A 33 -19.82 -9.05 0.56
C GLY A 33 -20.14 -8.89 -0.93
N PRO A 34 -19.15 -8.98 -1.83
CA PRO A 34 -19.38 -8.95 -3.27
C PRO A 34 -19.93 -10.28 -3.80
N GLY A 35 -20.66 -10.21 -4.93
CA GLY A 35 -21.20 -11.37 -5.63
C GLY A 35 -22.60 -11.78 -5.19
N GLN A 36 -23.14 -12.80 -5.84
CA GLN A 36 -24.51 -13.30 -5.64
C GLN A 36 -24.78 -13.73 -4.19
N HIS A 37 -23.78 -14.29 -3.52
CA HIS A 37 -23.90 -14.79 -2.16
C HIS A 37 -23.44 -13.78 -1.09
N GLY A 38 -23.20 -12.53 -1.47
CA GLY A 38 -22.66 -11.50 -0.57
C GLY A 38 -23.56 -11.18 0.63
N GLN A 39 -24.87 -11.36 0.50
CA GLN A 39 -25.87 -11.09 1.54
C GLN A 39 -26.10 -12.27 2.50
N ARG A 40 -25.51 -13.44 2.25
CA ARG A 40 -25.63 -14.57 3.18
C ARG A 40 -25.01 -14.23 4.53
N ARG A 41 -25.64 -14.71 5.61
CA ARG A 41 -25.12 -14.58 6.97
C ARG A 41 -23.71 -15.19 7.04
N LYS A 42 -22.74 -14.41 7.48
CA LYS A 42 -21.39 -14.89 7.71
C LYS A 42 -21.35 -15.65 9.04
N GLN A 43 -20.76 -16.82 9.04
CA GLN A 43 -20.44 -17.54 10.27
C GLN A 43 -19.30 -16.84 11.01
N LYS A 44 -19.19 -17.06 12.32
CA LYS A 44 -18.05 -16.61 13.12
C LYS A 44 -16.77 -17.19 12.50
N PRO A 45 -15.76 -16.38 12.19
CA PRO A 45 -14.53 -16.90 11.62
C PRO A 45 -13.79 -17.76 12.64
N THR A 46 -13.14 -18.81 12.15
CA THR A 46 -12.17 -19.59 12.94
C THR A 46 -10.89 -18.78 13.15
N ASP A 47 -10.00 -19.19 14.07
CA ASP A 47 -8.72 -18.51 14.29
C ASP A 47 -7.88 -18.41 13.02
N PHE A 48 -7.83 -19.49 12.24
CA PHE A 48 -7.22 -19.48 10.92
C PHE A 48 -7.88 -18.45 9.99
N GLY A 49 -9.21 -18.36 10.02
CA GLY A 49 -9.97 -17.39 9.24
C GLY A 49 -9.63 -15.95 9.63
N VAL A 50 -9.45 -15.67 10.92
CA VAL A 50 -9.05 -14.34 11.42
C VAL A 50 -7.66 -13.97 10.91
N GLN A 51 -6.69 -14.86 11.05
CA GLN A 51 -5.31 -14.66 10.56
C GLN A 51 -5.27 -14.49 9.04
N LEU A 52 -6.02 -15.30 8.30
CA LEU A 52 -6.15 -15.17 6.84
C LEU A 52 -6.73 -13.80 6.44
N MET A 53 -7.76 -13.34 7.16
CA MET A 53 -8.36 -12.02 6.90
C MET A 53 -7.38 -10.89 7.21
N ALA A 54 -6.60 -10.95 8.29
CA ALA A 54 -5.56 -9.99 8.62
C ALA A 54 -4.50 -9.93 7.50
N LYS A 55 -4.04 -11.08 7.01
CA LYS A 55 -3.13 -11.17 5.87
C LYS A 55 -3.73 -10.53 4.60
N GLN A 56 -4.99 -10.85 4.27
CA GLN A 56 -5.65 -10.29 3.08
C GLN A 56 -5.88 -8.78 3.21
N LYS A 57 -6.15 -8.30 4.44
CA LYS A 57 -6.28 -6.87 4.75
C LYS A 57 -4.96 -6.14 4.46
N LEU A 58 -3.87 -6.60 5.05
CA LEU A 58 -2.55 -6.00 4.86
C LEU A 58 -2.10 -6.06 3.39
N LYS A 59 -2.17 -7.22 2.76
CA LYS A 59 -1.85 -7.41 1.34
C LYS A 59 -2.71 -6.54 0.42
N GLY A 60 -4.00 -6.43 0.73
CA GLY A 60 -4.96 -5.60 -0.02
C GLY A 60 -4.61 -4.13 0.04
N TYR A 61 -4.27 -3.63 1.22
CA TYR A 61 -3.90 -2.23 1.44
C TYR A 61 -2.75 -1.79 0.54
N TYR A 62 -1.69 -2.57 0.44
CA TYR A 62 -0.53 -2.31 -0.44
C TYR A 62 -0.79 -2.63 -1.92
N GLY A 63 -2.02 -2.39 -2.38
CA GLY A 63 -2.37 -2.56 -3.78
C GLY A 63 -2.51 -4.01 -4.21
N ASN A 64 -2.94 -4.89 -3.31
CA ASN A 64 -3.15 -6.30 -3.55
C ASN A 64 -1.89 -7.00 -4.11
N ILE A 65 -0.80 -6.92 -3.36
CA ILE A 65 0.46 -7.60 -3.70
C ILE A 65 0.19 -9.09 -3.93
N GLY A 66 0.85 -9.69 -4.92
CA GLY A 66 0.73 -11.13 -5.19
C GLY A 66 1.24 -11.97 -4.02
N GLU A 67 0.64 -13.14 -3.77
CA GLU A 67 0.97 -13.99 -2.63
C GLU A 67 2.46 -14.38 -2.58
N LYS A 68 3.02 -14.79 -3.72
CA LYS A 68 4.45 -15.14 -3.83
C LYS A 68 5.37 -13.98 -3.43
N GLN A 69 5.02 -12.75 -3.82
CA GLN A 69 5.80 -11.55 -3.47
C GLN A 69 5.64 -11.19 -2.00
N PHE A 70 4.42 -11.32 -1.46
CA PHE A 70 4.15 -11.02 -0.06
C PHE A 70 4.86 -11.99 0.88
N ARG A 71 4.87 -13.28 0.55
CA ARG A 71 5.61 -14.30 1.27
C ARG A 71 7.12 -14.02 1.29
N LYS A 72 7.70 -13.55 0.18
CA LYS A 72 9.11 -13.12 0.15
C LYS A 72 9.41 -11.97 1.13
N TYR A 73 8.48 -11.01 1.29
CA TYR A 73 8.65 -9.95 2.29
C TYR A 73 8.59 -10.50 3.71
N TYR A 74 7.71 -11.47 3.97
CA TYR A 74 7.67 -12.15 5.26
C TYR A 74 8.97 -12.90 5.56
N GLU A 75 9.46 -13.71 4.62
CA GLU A 75 10.72 -14.45 4.75
C GLU A 75 11.91 -13.51 5.01
N GLU A 76 11.95 -12.37 4.33
CA GLU A 76 12.97 -11.35 4.56
C GLU A 76 12.80 -10.65 5.92
N ALA A 77 11.57 -10.41 6.37
CA ALA A 77 11.29 -9.82 7.68
C ALA A 77 11.72 -10.73 8.83
N VAL A 78 11.52 -12.06 8.70
CA VAL A 78 11.99 -13.06 9.67
C VAL A 78 13.52 -13.10 9.73
N ARG A 79 14.20 -12.96 8.58
CA ARG A 79 15.67 -12.97 8.51
C ARG A 79 16.32 -11.77 9.19
N ARG A 80 15.60 -10.64 9.29
CA ARG A 80 16.12 -9.42 9.92
C ARG A 80 16.05 -9.51 11.44
N LYS A 81 17.00 -8.87 12.12
CA LYS A 81 16.98 -8.72 13.58
C LYS A 81 15.83 -7.79 14.00
N GLY A 82 15.22 -8.06 15.14
CA GLY A 82 14.15 -7.26 15.73
C GLY A 82 12.77 -7.91 15.58
N ASP A 83 11.71 -7.13 15.78
CA ASP A 83 10.35 -7.61 15.65
C ASP A 83 9.99 -7.86 14.18
N THR A 84 9.56 -9.07 13.89
CA THR A 84 9.18 -9.49 12.53
C THR A 84 8.00 -8.68 11.97
N SER A 85 7.08 -8.28 12.83
CA SER A 85 5.91 -7.48 12.43
C SER A 85 6.33 -6.07 11.99
N GLU A 86 7.22 -5.44 12.73
CA GLU A 86 7.77 -4.12 12.37
C GLU A 86 8.63 -4.20 11.12
N ASN A 87 9.50 -5.21 11.02
CA ASN A 87 10.32 -5.44 9.82
C ASN A 87 9.47 -5.66 8.57
N LEU A 88 8.34 -6.37 8.70
CA LEU A 88 7.42 -6.58 7.59
C LEU A 88 6.78 -5.27 7.12
N ILE A 89 6.34 -4.43 8.05
CA ILE A 89 5.76 -3.11 7.73
C ILE A 89 6.81 -2.20 7.09
N GLU A 90 8.02 -2.14 7.64
CA GLU A 90 9.13 -1.40 7.04
C GLU A 90 9.35 -1.79 5.58
N LEU A 91 9.46 -3.09 5.30
CA LEU A 91 9.65 -3.59 3.94
C LEU A 91 8.51 -3.21 2.98
N LEU A 92 7.27 -3.22 3.48
CA LEU A 92 6.10 -2.86 2.69
C LEU A 92 6.01 -1.35 2.43
N GLU A 93 6.41 -0.52 3.40
CA GLU A 93 6.42 0.94 3.26
C GLU A 93 7.61 1.44 2.42
N ARG A 94 8.75 0.73 2.41
CA ARG A 94 9.91 1.05 1.55
C ARG A 94 9.69 0.77 0.06
N ARG A 95 8.58 0.18 -0.33
CA ARG A 95 8.27 -0.05 -1.74
C ARG A 95 8.04 1.27 -2.47
N LEU A 96 8.59 1.39 -3.67
CA LEU A 96 8.48 2.60 -4.49
C LEU A 96 7.02 2.99 -4.78
N ASP A 97 6.15 2.01 -5.09
CA ASP A 97 4.71 2.28 -5.30
C ASP A 97 4.02 2.81 -4.04
N THR A 98 4.44 2.33 -2.86
CA THR A 98 3.92 2.81 -1.57
C THR A 98 4.42 4.22 -1.29
N ILE A 99 5.71 4.51 -1.46
CA ILE A 99 6.28 5.84 -1.21
C ILE A 99 5.62 6.89 -2.11
N ILE A 100 5.45 6.61 -3.41
CA ILE A 100 4.73 7.50 -4.33
C ILE A 100 3.29 7.77 -3.85
N TYR A 101 2.63 6.76 -3.28
CA TYR A 101 1.32 6.93 -2.68
C TYR A 101 1.38 7.80 -1.41
N ARG A 102 2.37 7.62 -0.53
CA ARG A 102 2.59 8.44 0.68
C ARG A 102 2.96 9.88 0.37
N MET A 103 3.73 10.10 -0.67
CA MET A 103 4.09 11.44 -1.20
C MET A 103 2.90 12.20 -1.82
N LYS A 104 1.70 11.65 -1.82
CA LYS A 104 0.49 12.23 -2.43
C LYS A 104 0.61 12.44 -3.96
N LEU A 105 1.52 11.77 -4.65
CA LEU A 105 1.67 11.86 -6.10
C LEU A 105 0.69 10.95 -6.86
N ALA A 106 -0.06 10.12 -6.14
CA ALA A 106 -1.10 9.26 -6.71
C ALA A 106 -2.25 9.07 -5.72
N VAL A 107 -3.47 9.04 -6.21
CA VAL A 107 -4.70 8.98 -5.40
C VAL A 107 -4.91 7.60 -4.72
N THR A 108 -4.34 6.53 -5.27
CA THR A 108 -4.47 5.17 -4.73
C THR A 108 -3.17 4.39 -4.91
N PRO A 109 -2.89 3.34 -4.09
CA PRO A 109 -1.72 2.47 -4.29
C PRO A 109 -1.68 1.83 -5.68
N PHE A 110 -2.85 1.63 -6.30
CA PHE A 110 -2.96 1.09 -7.66
C PHE A 110 -2.54 2.09 -8.71
N ALA A 111 -2.96 3.36 -8.56
CA ALA A 111 -2.53 4.44 -9.42
C ALA A 111 -1.03 4.69 -9.28
N ALA A 112 -0.50 4.66 -8.06
CA ALA A 112 0.94 4.76 -7.79
C ALA A 112 1.73 3.66 -8.51
N ARG A 113 1.27 2.41 -8.41
CA ARG A 113 1.88 1.30 -9.14
C ARG A 113 1.85 1.51 -10.65
N GLN A 114 0.74 1.95 -11.20
CA GLN A 114 0.62 2.25 -12.63
C GLN A 114 1.57 3.39 -13.02
N PHE A 115 1.64 4.43 -12.22
CA PHE A 115 2.51 5.59 -12.43
C PHE A 115 4.00 5.17 -12.50
N VAL A 116 4.44 4.35 -11.57
CA VAL A 116 5.81 3.78 -11.59
C VAL A 116 6.02 2.88 -12.82
N ASN A 117 5.09 1.96 -13.10
CA ASN A 117 5.21 1.04 -14.24
C ASN A 117 5.33 1.75 -15.59
N HIS A 118 4.64 2.88 -15.74
CA HIS A 118 4.70 3.70 -16.96
C HIS A 118 6.01 4.50 -17.04
N GLY A 119 6.84 4.48 -15.98
CA GLY A 119 8.15 5.11 -15.96
C GLY A 119 8.10 6.62 -15.85
N HIS A 120 7.16 7.13 -15.06
CA HIS A 120 7.05 8.54 -14.73
C HIS A 120 7.92 8.95 -13.54
N VAL A 121 8.62 7.99 -12.92
CA VAL A 121 9.44 8.18 -11.72
C VAL A 121 10.91 8.00 -12.03
N LEU A 122 11.73 8.86 -11.44
CA LEU A 122 13.19 8.79 -11.45
C LEU A 122 13.67 8.50 -10.03
N ILE A 123 14.72 7.69 -9.92
CA ILE A 123 15.48 7.48 -8.68
C ILE A 123 16.92 7.91 -8.97
N ASN A 124 17.41 8.88 -8.20
CA ASN A 124 18.76 9.46 -8.41
C ASN A 124 18.97 9.88 -9.88
N GLY A 125 17.98 10.52 -10.49
CA GLY A 125 17.99 10.99 -11.88
C GLY A 125 17.79 9.90 -12.95
N LYS A 126 17.73 8.61 -12.57
CA LYS A 126 17.55 7.50 -13.50
C LYS A 126 16.11 6.97 -13.50
N ARG A 127 15.54 6.73 -14.68
CA ARG A 127 14.19 6.17 -14.83
C ARG A 127 14.10 4.78 -14.22
N LEU A 128 13.13 4.58 -13.35
CA LEU A 128 12.82 3.28 -12.77
C LEU A 128 11.33 2.94 -12.96
N ASN A 129 11.04 1.73 -13.45
CA ASN A 129 9.69 1.23 -13.73
C ASN A 129 9.34 -0.02 -12.91
N ILE A 130 10.01 -0.22 -11.78
CA ILE A 130 9.82 -1.37 -10.89
C ILE A 130 9.10 -0.92 -9.61
N PRO A 131 7.78 -1.13 -9.45
CA PRO A 131 7.03 -0.70 -8.28
C PRO A 131 7.47 -1.33 -6.97
N SER A 132 8.02 -2.54 -7.04
CA SER A 132 8.51 -3.29 -5.86
C SER A 132 9.94 -2.94 -5.45
N TYR A 133 10.58 -1.97 -6.11
CA TYR A 133 11.89 -1.50 -5.70
C TYR A 133 11.84 -1.01 -4.24
N LEU A 134 12.79 -1.46 -3.43
CA LEU A 134 12.92 -1.03 -2.04
C LEU A 134 13.81 0.22 -1.99
N VAL A 135 13.19 1.34 -1.71
CA VAL A 135 13.86 2.64 -1.63
C VAL A 135 14.78 2.68 -0.42
N LYS A 136 15.99 3.17 -0.63
CA LYS A 136 16.99 3.41 0.40
C LYS A 136 16.86 4.83 0.95
N ASP A 137 17.35 5.06 2.16
CA ASP A 137 17.30 6.37 2.81
C ASP A 137 18.13 7.44 2.04
N THR A 138 19.09 6.99 1.24
CA THR A 138 19.92 7.84 0.37
C THR A 138 19.30 8.14 -0.99
N ASP A 139 18.17 7.46 -1.34
CA ASP A 139 17.57 7.61 -2.65
C ASP A 139 16.73 8.87 -2.74
N ILE A 140 16.91 9.61 -3.81
CA ILE A 140 16.11 10.77 -4.17
C ILE A 140 15.08 10.32 -5.22
N ILE A 141 13.82 10.55 -4.91
CA ILE A 141 12.68 10.18 -5.75
C ILE A 141 12.16 11.44 -6.42
N GLU A 142 12.04 11.42 -7.72
CA GLU A 142 11.58 12.57 -8.51
C GLU A 142 10.54 12.14 -9.54
N VAL A 143 9.61 13.04 -9.85
CA VAL A 143 8.71 12.86 -10.99
C VAL A 143 9.41 13.39 -12.24
N LYS A 144 9.36 12.60 -13.33
CA LYS A 144 9.91 13.01 -14.63
C LYS A 144 9.28 14.33 -15.08
N GLU A 145 10.08 15.27 -15.61
CA GLU A 145 9.65 16.61 -15.96
C GLU A 145 8.37 16.64 -16.82
N LYS A 146 8.34 15.89 -17.91
CA LYS A 146 7.17 15.76 -18.80
C LYS A 146 5.92 15.20 -18.11
N SER A 147 6.05 14.64 -16.90
CA SER A 147 4.94 13.99 -16.16
C SER A 147 4.43 14.85 -15.01
N LYS A 148 5.11 15.95 -14.69
CA LYS A 148 4.69 16.88 -13.62
C LYS A 148 3.38 17.59 -13.97
N SER A 149 3.12 17.84 -15.24
CA SER A 149 1.89 18.48 -15.73
C SER A 149 0.68 17.56 -15.85
N LEU A 150 0.80 16.28 -15.49
CA LEU A 150 -0.32 15.35 -15.55
C LEU A 150 -1.39 15.73 -14.52
N THR A 151 -2.63 15.95 -14.96
CA THR A 151 -3.78 16.28 -14.13
C THR A 151 -3.95 15.32 -12.96
N ALA A 152 -3.78 14.03 -13.19
CA ALA A 152 -3.88 13.01 -12.13
C ALA A 152 -2.85 13.17 -11.00
N VAL A 153 -1.67 13.74 -11.27
CA VAL A 153 -0.63 14.03 -10.27
C VAL A 153 -0.96 15.32 -9.53
N LEU A 154 -1.38 16.34 -10.26
CA LEU A 154 -1.78 17.63 -9.68
C LEU A 154 -2.99 17.47 -8.74
N ASP A 155 -4.03 16.76 -9.19
CA ASP A 155 -5.21 16.45 -8.39
C ASP A 155 -4.86 15.65 -7.12
N ALA A 156 -3.92 14.70 -7.25
CA ALA A 156 -3.48 13.91 -6.12
C ALA A 156 -2.70 14.75 -5.09
N ALA A 157 -1.83 15.65 -5.55
CA ALA A 157 -1.03 16.55 -4.70
C ALA A 157 -1.92 17.58 -3.96
N GLN A 158 -2.95 18.09 -4.63
CA GLN A 158 -3.90 19.05 -4.05
C GLN A 158 -4.95 18.39 -3.13
N SER A 159 -5.13 17.07 -3.22
CA SER A 159 -6.12 16.35 -2.42
C SER A 159 -5.85 16.48 -0.91
N GLY A 160 -6.85 16.93 -0.15
CA GLY A 160 -6.83 16.95 1.32
C GLY A 160 -7.16 15.62 1.99
N GLU A 161 -7.36 14.53 1.23
CA GLU A 161 -7.77 13.24 1.78
C GLU A 161 -6.71 12.55 2.69
N ARG A 162 -5.44 12.97 2.60
CA ARG A 162 -4.33 12.34 3.33
C ARG A 162 -3.22 13.34 3.61
N ASP A 163 -2.49 13.12 4.69
CA ASP A 163 -1.26 13.84 5.01
C ASP A 163 -0.03 13.02 4.62
N VAL A 164 1.08 13.71 4.42
CA VAL A 164 2.39 13.06 4.21
C VAL A 164 2.92 12.64 5.58
N PRO A 165 3.32 11.38 5.76
CA PRO A 165 3.85 10.92 7.04
C PRO A 165 5.24 11.52 7.31
N GLU A 166 5.59 11.69 8.59
CA GLU A 166 6.84 12.32 9.05
C GLU A 166 8.13 11.62 8.58
N TYR A 167 8.07 10.33 8.25
CA TYR A 167 9.23 9.58 7.74
C TYR A 167 9.56 9.85 6.27
N ILE A 168 8.77 10.71 5.60
CA ILE A 168 8.97 11.11 4.19
C ILE A 168 9.06 12.62 4.12
N GLU A 169 10.12 13.11 3.50
CA GLU A 169 10.27 14.51 3.10
C GLU A 169 9.88 14.68 1.63
N ILE A 170 9.06 15.67 1.33
CA ILE A 170 8.66 15.99 -0.04
C ILE A 170 8.62 17.50 -0.28
N ASP A 171 9.19 17.91 -1.40
CA ASP A 171 8.93 19.21 -2.03
C ASP A 171 7.86 19.01 -3.12
N HIS A 172 6.64 19.45 -2.83
CA HIS A 172 5.52 19.36 -3.78
C HIS A 172 5.69 20.24 -5.01
N ARG A 173 6.47 21.33 -4.93
CA ARG A 173 6.71 22.21 -6.10
C ARG A 173 7.68 21.54 -7.07
N ALA A 174 8.77 21.01 -6.55
CA ALA A 174 9.72 20.25 -7.34
C ALA A 174 9.24 18.82 -7.66
N MET A 175 8.20 18.31 -6.96
CA MET A 175 7.74 16.90 -7.00
C MET A 175 8.89 15.93 -6.76
N ARG A 176 9.68 16.24 -5.72
CA ARG A 176 10.88 15.53 -5.33
C ARG A 176 10.82 15.22 -3.83
N GLY A 177 11.28 14.05 -3.43
CA GLY A 177 11.31 13.69 -2.03
C GLY A 177 12.25 12.53 -1.72
N ARG A 178 12.36 12.22 -0.44
CA ARG A 178 13.21 11.14 0.07
C ARG A 178 12.61 10.50 1.32
N LEU A 179 13.07 9.30 1.62
CA LEU A 179 12.80 8.63 2.87
C LEU A 179 13.79 9.16 3.93
N LEU A 180 13.30 9.63 5.08
CA LEU A 180 14.15 10.17 6.16
C LEU A 180 14.62 9.07 7.12
N ARG A 181 13.74 8.14 7.45
CA ARG A 181 13.98 7.05 8.39
C ARG A 181 13.13 5.83 8.06
N ALA A 182 13.51 4.68 8.60
CA ALA A 182 12.69 3.47 8.55
C ALA A 182 11.34 3.71 9.26
N PRO A 183 10.20 3.48 8.59
CA PRO A 183 8.88 3.65 9.19
C PRO A 183 8.57 2.54 10.18
N LYS A 184 8.06 2.88 11.37
CA LYS A 184 7.48 1.94 12.33
C LYS A 184 5.99 1.77 12.09
N LEU A 185 5.38 0.73 12.67
CA LEU A 185 3.94 0.49 12.56
C LEU A 185 3.12 1.70 13.05
N SER A 186 3.55 2.36 14.13
CA SER A 186 2.92 3.56 14.71
C SER A 186 2.92 4.77 13.80
N ASP A 187 3.92 4.88 12.93
CA ASP A 187 4.11 6.05 12.06
C ASP A 187 3.24 5.99 10.81
N VAL A 188 2.74 4.80 10.50
CA VAL A 188 2.01 4.58 9.25
C VAL A 188 0.55 4.99 9.41
N PRO A 189 0.05 5.97 8.63
CA PRO A 189 -1.34 6.45 8.73
C PRO A 189 -2.29 5.46 8.06
N TYR A 190 -2.61 4.37 8.77
CA TYR A 190 -3.62 3.42 8.32
C TYR A 190 -5.03 3.94 8.66
N PRO A 191 -5.97 4.01 7.70
CA PRO A 191 -7.35 4.39 7.99
C PRO A 191 -8.14 3.29 8.72
N VAL A 192 -7.56 2.09 8.84
CA VAL A 192 -8.14 0.94 9.55
C VAL A 192 -7.06 0.26 10.36
N GLN A 193 -7.42 -0.33 11.50
CA GLN A 193 -6.48 -1.08 12.32
C GLN A 193 -5.87 -2.24 11.54
N MET A 194 -4.54 -2.31 11.54
CA MET A 194 -3.76 -3.40 10.95
C MET A 194 -3.16 -4.25 12.06
N GLU A 195 -3.15 -5.56 11.84
CA GLU A 195 -2.70 -6.55 12.82
C GLU A 195 -1.59 -7.41 12.19
N PRO A 196 -0.36 -6.86 12.06
CA PRO A 196 0.74 -7.60 11.44
C PRO A 196 1.15 -8.85 12.23
N ASN A 197 0.93 -8.87 13.54
CA ASN A 197 1.21 -10.05 14.38
C ASN A 197 0.40 -11.28 13.90
N LEU A 198 -0.88 -11.12 13.59
CA LEU A 198 -1.71 -12.20 13.05
C LEU A 198 -1.22 -12.67 11.67
N VAL A 199 -0.56 -11.80 10.92
CA VAL A 199 0.06 -12.17 9.63
C VAL A 199 1.32 -13.01 9.86
N VAL A 200 2.12 -12.66 10.87
CA VAL A 200 3.30 -13.44 11.27
C VAL A 200 2.86 -14.83 11.74
N GLU A 201 1.85 -14.92 12.61
CA GLU A 201 1.27 -16.19 13.07
C GLU A 201 0.73 -17.04 11.91
N PHE A 202 0.09 -16.43 10.93
CA PHE A 202 -0.41 -17.14 9.74
C PHE A 202 0.69 -17.85 8.96
N TYR A 203 1.87 -17.26 8.84
CA TYR A 203 2.99 -17.82 8.08
C TYR A 203 3.94 -18.68 8.92
N SER A 204 3.87 -18.61 10.24
CA SER A 204 4.70 -19.41 11.15
C SER A 204 4.21 -20.84 11.36
N ARG A 205 3.04 -21.15 10.84
CA ARG A 205 2.41 -22.49 10.87
C ARG A 205 3.01 -23.46 9.87
#